data_cf45f820d7d3aeaa7aae45b34752be45
#
_entry.id   cf45f820d7d3aeaa7aae45b34752be45
#
_cell.length_a   1.000
_cell.length_b   1.000
_cell.length_c   1.000
_cell.angle_alpha   90.00
_cell.angle_beta   90.00
_cell.angle_gamma   90.00
#
_symmetry.space_group_name_H-M   'P 1'
#
loop_
_entity.id
_entity.type
_entity.pdbx_description
1 polymer ?
#
loop_
_entity_poly.entity_id
_entity_poly.type
_entity_poly.pdbx_seq_one_letter_code
_entity_poly.pdbx_strand_id
1 'polypeptide(L)'
;MTRTVAALLLFGISFGYLEAAVVAYLRAIYDPIRQRLHPGRGADELFPLISPEELAAAGPENPRRLLIEIGREAATIGMLAAFGLAAGSNFNQRMAAFAVVFGLWDIFFYVFLKLMIHWPQSLFRWDILFLIPLPWVGPVIAPMIVALTLVVCGLISLRLGGMPARPPEWMAMIAGGLIVILSFVWDFRNTMAGGLPNPFNWPLFSAGEVIALLGFLSAARRLSGVRQQGYPGSRKPRDS
;
A
#
# COMPACT_ATOMS: atom_id res chain seq x y z
N MET A 1 -18.60 14.99 5.34
CA MET A 1 -18.17 13.91 4.46
C MET A 1 -17.42 14.41 3.23
N THR A 2 -17.98 15.31 2.41
CA THR A 2 -17.33 15.82 1.17
C THR A 2 -15.98 16.50 1.44
N ARG A 3 -15.89 17.36 2.47
CA ARG A 3 -14.63 18.02 2.86
C ARG A 3 -13.56 17.03 3.30
N THR A 4 -13.92 16.01 4.10
CA THR A 4 -12.98 14.98 4.56
C THR A 4 -12.45 14.17 3.37
N VAL A 5 -13.32 13.72 2.46
CA VAL A 5 -12.90 12.97 1.27
C VAL A 5 -12.00 13.82 0.37
N ALA A 6 -12.34 15.10 0.17
CA ALA A 6 -11.50 16.03 -0.59
C ALA A 6 -10.10 16.19 0.04
N ALA A 7 -10.02 16.30 1.38
CA ALA A 7 -8.75 16.38 2.09
C ALA A 7 -7.92 15.09 1.97
N LEU A 8 -8.57 13.91 2.05
CA LEU A 8 -7.92 12.61 1.85
C LEU A 8 -7.35 12.48 0.42
N LEU A 9 -8.13 12.88 -0.59
CA LEU A 9 -7.68 12.90 -1.98
C LEU A 9 -6.49 13.84 -2.17
N LEU A 10 -6.61 15.08 -1.71
CA LEU A 10 -5.54 16.07 -1.85
C LEU A 10 -4.26 15.60 -1.16
N PHE A 11 -4.36 15.11 0.07
CA PHE A 11 -3.20 14.62 0.81
C PHE A 11 -2.57 13.40 0.14
N GLY A 12 -3.36 12.36 -0.19
CA GLY A 12 -2.83 11.13 -0.79
C GLY A 12 -2.15 11.39 -2.14
N ILE A 13 -2.75 12.22 -2.99
CA ILE A 13 -2.16 12.61 -4.28
C ILE A 13 -0.85 13.39 -4.08
N SER A 14 -0.87 14.43 -3.23
CA SER A 14 0.32 15.26 -2.99
C SER A 14 1.45 14.47 -2.34
N PHE A 15 1.11 13.57 -1.43
CA PHE A 15 2.09 12.74 -0.74
C PHE A 15 2.67 11.65 -1.67
N GLY A 16 1.86 11.10 -2.59
CA GLY A 16 2.35 10.23 -3.66
C GLY A 16 3.35 10.94 -4.59
N TYR A 17 3.11 12.23 -4.90
CA TYR A 17 4.08 13.04 -5.65
C TYR A 17 5.41 13.19 -4.89
N LEU A 18 5.34 13.52 -3.61
CA LEU A 18 6.54 13.70 -2.77
C LEU A 18 7.36 12.41 -2.71
N GLU A 19 6.70 11.28 -2.52
CA GLU A 19 7.33 9.95 -2.50
C GLU A 19 8.01 9.64 -3.84
N ALA A 20 7.30 9.83 -4.94
CA ALA A 20 7.85 9.63 -6.28
C ALA A 20 9.07 10.50 -6.58
N ALA A 21 9.05 11.77 -6.12
CA ALA A 21 10.19 12.68 -6.28
C ALA A 21 11.42 12.19 -5.49
N VAL A 22 11.23 11.73 -4.24
CA VAL A 22 12.32 11.14 -3.44
C VAL A 22 12.90 9.91 -4.13
N VAL A 23 12.05 8.99 -4.60
CA VAL A 23 12.51 7.78 -5.30
C VAL A 23 13.19 8.13 -6.62
N ALA A 24 12.74 9.16 -7.35
CA ALA A 24 13.45 9.63 -8.55
C ALA A 24 14.87 10.13 -8.22
N TYR A 25 15.06 10.83 -7.09
CA TYR A 25 16.40 11.24 -6.63
C TYR A 25 17.24 10.05 -6.18
N LEU A 26 16.67 9.08 -5.48
CA LEU A 26 17.38 7.86 -5.09
C LEU A 26 17.83 7.06 -6.31
N ARG A 27 16.98 6.95 -7.34
CA ARG A 27 17.33 6.34 -8.60
C ARG A 27 18.51 7.06 -9.28
N ALA A 28 18.51 8.38 -9.31
CA ALA A 28 19.62 9.14 -9.87
C ALA A 28 20.95 8.89 -9.13
N ILE A 29 20.90 8.53 -7.85
CA ILE A 29 22.10 8.20 -7.04
C ILE A 29 22.52 6.75 -7.24
N TYR A 30 21.58 5.80 -7.15
CA TYR A 30 21.89 4.37 -7.09
C TYR A 30 21.94 3.67 -8.46
N ASP A 31 21.22 4.15 -9.48
CA ASP A 31 21.24 3.54 -10.81
C ASP A 31 22.64 3.52 -11.47
N PRO A 32 23.47 4.59 -11.38
CA PRO A 32 24.83 4.53 -11.89
C PRO A 32 25.72 3.52 -11.14
N ILE A 33 25.48 3.31 -9.84
CA ILE A 33 26.21 2.31 -9.03
C ILE A 33 25.81 0.92 -9.50
N ARG A 34 24.50 0.66 -9.60
CA ARG A 34 23.95 -0.62 -10.06
C ARG A 34 24.42 -0.99 -11.46
N GLN A 35 24.41 -0.06 -12.38
CA GLN A 35 24.88 -0.31 -13.75
C GLN A 35 26.38 -0.66 -13.81
N ARG A 36 27.20 -0.09 -12.93
CA ARG A 36 28.62 -0.46 -12.81
C ARG A 36 28.82 -1.84 -12.23
N LEU A 37 28.01 -2.23 -11.23
CA LEU A 37 28.09 -3.53 -10.58
C LEU A 37 27.46 -4.64 -11.45
N HIS A 38 26.41 -4.31 -12.18
CA HIS A 38 25.64 -5.26 -12.98
C HIS A 38 25.45 -4.76 -14.44
N PRO A 39 26.52 -4.64 -15.25
CA PRO A 39 26.48 -3.98 -16.56
C PRO A 39 25.62 -4.71 -17.59
N GLY A 40 25.25 -5.97 -17.36
CA GLY A 40 24.38 -6.75 -18.23
C GLY A 40 22.87 -6.57 -17.97
N ARG A 41 22.49 -5.69 -17.04
CA ARG A 41 21.09 -5.45 -16.67
C ARG A 41 20.53 -4.20 -17.32
N GLY A 42 19.24 -4.24 -17.61
CA GLY A 42 18.50 -3.06 -18.10
C GLY A 42 18.49 -1.93 -17.06
N ALA A 43 18.55 -0.69 -17.54
CA ALA A 43 18.56 0.49 -16.67
C ALA A 43 17.30 0.61 -15.79
N ASP A 44 16.21 -0.04 -16.18
CA ASP A 44 14.93 -0.09 -15.48
C ASP A 44 14.79 -1.29 -14.52
N GLU A 45 15.77 -2.20 -14.47
CA GLU A 45 15.79 -3.38 -13.60
C GLU A 45 16.44 -3.06 -12.25
N LEU A 46 15.71 -3.34 -11.16
CA LEU A 46 16.20 -3.08 -9.79
C LEU A 46 17.02 -4.23 -9.20
N PHE A 47 16.89 -5.41 -9.79
CA PHE A 47 17.49 -6.63 -9.26
C PHE A 47 18.65 -7.14 -10.14
N PRO A 48 19.69 -7.76 -9.52
CA PRO A 48 19.81 -8.06 -8.09
C PRO A 48 19.93 -6.79 -7.23
N LEU A 49 19.56 -6.89 -5.96
CA LEU A 49 19.77 -5.81 -5.01
C LEU A 49 21.27 -5.58 -4.81
N ILE A 50 21.68 -4.33 -4.64
CA ILE A 50 23.05 -3.99 -4.23
C ILE A 50 23.22 -4.45 -2.79
N SER A 51 24.17 -5.31 -2.50
CA SER A 51 24.45 -5.77 -1.14
C SER A 51 25.00 -4.65 -0.27
N PRO A 52 24.86 -4.74 1.08
CA PRO A 52 25.46 -3.75 1.98
C PRO A 52 26.97 -3.58 1.78
N GLU A 53 27.68 -4.66 1.47
CA GLU A 53 29.12 -4.68 1.21
C GLU A 53 29.45 -3.94 -0.09
N GLU A 54 28.74 -4.22 -1.17
CA GLU A 54 28.86 -3.51 -2.46
C GLU A 54 28.52 -2.03 -2.32
N LEU A 55 27.49 -1.72 -1.54
CA LEU A 55 27.07 -0.35 -1.27
C LEU A 55 28.15 0.43 -0.51
N ALA A 56 28.76 -0.19 0.50
CA ALA A 56 29.89 0.40 1.25
C ALA A 56 31.14 0.56 0.39
N ALA A 57 31.43 -0.42 -0.47
CA ALA A 57 32.56 -0.34 -1.42
C ALA A 57 32.37 0.74 -2.48
N ALA A 58 31.13 1.05 -2.86
CA ALA A 58 30.80 2.09 -3.83
C ALA A 58 30.93 3.52 -3.26
N GLY A 59 31.03 3.68 -1.94
CA GLY A 59 31.27 4.97 -1.28
C GLY A 59 30.87 4.94 0.20
N PRO A 60 31.69 5.54 1.09
CA PRO A 60 31.48 5.46 2.54
C PRO A 60 30.19 6.13 3.03
N GLU A 61 29.58 7.01 2.22
CA GLU A 61 28.33 7.69 2.52
C GLU A 61 27.08 6.82 2.25
N ASN A 62 27.18 5.77 1.46
CA ASN A 62 26.04 5.00 0.99
C ASN A 62 25.33 4.21 2.11
N PRO A 63 26.01 3.58 3.08
CA PRO A 63 25.33 2.95 4.22
C PRO A 63 24.54 3.94 5.05
N ARG A 64 25.04 5.19 5.20
CA ARG A 64 24.32 6.26 5.91
C ARG A 64 23.06 6.68 5.13
N ARG A 65 23.15 6.79 3.81
CA ARG A 65 21.99 7.10 2.95
C ARG A 65 20.91 6.03 3.05
N LEU A 66 21.30 4.75 3.09
CA LEU A 66 20.35 3.65 3.30
C LEU A 66 19.64 3.76 4.66
N LEU A 67 20.37 4.11 5.72
CA LEU A 67 19.77 4.31 7.05
C LEU A 67 18.79 5.51 7.06
N ILE A 68 19.12 6.59 6.35
CA ILE A 68 18.22 7.74 6.17
C ILE A 68 16.95 7.30 5.43
N GLU A 69 17.08 6.46 4.40
CA GLU A 69 15.95 5.95 3.63
C GLU A 69 15.03 5.08 4.50
N ILE A 70 15.57 4.18 5.29
CA ILE A 70 14.80 3.39 6.26
C ILE A 70 14.03 4.30 7.24
N GLY A 71 14.66 5.35 7.73
CA GLY A 71 14.01 6.36 8.58
C GLY A 71 12.90 7.12 7.86
N ARG A 72 13.11 7.46 6.58
CA ARG A 72 12.10 8.09 5.73
C ARG A 72 10.88 7.20 5.53
N GLU A 73 11.07 5.92 5.21
CA GLU A 73 9.95 4.97 5.08
C GLU A 73 9.13 4.87 6.37
N ALA A 74 9.79 4.76 7.52
CA ALA A 74 9.11 4.74 8.80
C ALA A 74 8.31 6.04 9.05
N ALA A 75 8.87 7.18 8.68
CA ALA A 75 8.20 8.48 8.78
C ALA A 75 6.99 8.57 7.82
N THR A 76 7.11 8.04 6.61
CA THR A 76 5.99 7.96 5.63
C THR A 76 4.79 7.22 6.24
N ILE A 77 5.01 6.04 6.81
CA ILE A 77 3.94 5.25 7.46
C ILE A 77 3.37 6.02 8.66
N GLY A 78 4.24 6.64 9.48
CA GLY A 78 3.83 7.47 10.61
C GLY A 78 2.94 8.65 10.19
N MET A 79 3.27 9.36 9.12
CA MET A 79 2.47 10.47 8.59
C MET A 79 1.12 10.00 8.04
N LEU A 80 1.08 8.90 7.30
CA LEU A 80 -0.16 8.30 6.80
C LEU A 80 -1.08 7.87 7.95
N ALA A 81 -0.51 7.24 8.99
CA ALA A 81 -1.25 6.84 10.17
C ALA A 81 -1.78 8.06 10.96
N ALA A 82 -0.95 9.08 11.18
CA ALA A 82 -1.34 10.30 11.87
C ALA A 82 -2.48 11.04 11.14
N PHE A 83 -2.40 11.11 9.80
CA PHE A 83 -3.46 11.72 9.01
C PHE A 83 -4.78 10.92 9.08
N GLY A 84 -4.71 9.59 9.00
CA GLY A 84 -5.86 8.72 9.19
C GLY A 84 -6.52 8.90 10.57
N LEU A 85 -5.69 8.99 11.62
CA LEU A 85 -6.16 9.25 13.00
C LEU A 85 -6.86 10.61 13.13
N ALA A 86 -6.35 11.65 12.49
CA ALA A 86 -6.90 13.00 12.53
C ALA A 86 -8.20 13.14 11.72
N ALA A 87 -8.35 12.39 10.62
CA ALA A 87 -9.47 12.50 9.70
C ALA A 87 -10.76 11.81 10.16
N GLY A 88 -10.68 10.90 11.14
CA GLY A 88 -11.82 10.12 11.62
C GLY A 88 -12.26 10.46 13.03
N SER A 89 -13.58 10.45 13.28
CA SER A 89 -14.17 10.71 14.61
C SER A 89 -14.20 9.48 15.52
N ASN A 90 -14.20 8.28 14.95
CA ASN A 90 -14.19 7.01 15.66
C ASN A 90 -13.18 6.04 15.03
N PHE A 91 -12.88 4.93 15.71
CA PHE A 91 -11.89 3.96 15.27
C PHE A 91 -12.10 3.49 13.82
N ASN A 92 -13.34 3.12 13.47
CA ASN A 92 -13.62 2.60 12.12
C ASN A 92 -13.45 3.67 11.03
N GLN A 93 -13.82 4.92 11.33
CA GLN A 93 -13.57 6.04 10.39
C GLN A 93 -12.07 6.33 10.24
N ARG A 94 -11.30 6.25 11.34
CA ARG A 94 -9.85 6.43 11.32
C ARG A 94 -9.17 5.36 10.47
N MET A 95 -9.54 4.10 10.63
CA MET A 95 -9.03 3.00 9.81
C MET A 95 -9.43 3.15 8.34
N ALA A 96 -10.67 3.54 8.07
CA ALA A 96 -11.14 3.80 6.73
C ALA A 96 -10.40 4.99 6.06
N ALA A 97 -10.18 6.08 6.80
CA ALA A 97 -9.41 7.22 6.32
C ALA A 97 -7.94 6.87 6.05
N PHE A 98 -7.32 6.09 6.94
CA PHE A 98 -5.98 5.54 6.73
C PHE A 98 -5.91 4.69 5.46
N ALA A 99 -6.86 3.76 5.28
CA ALA A 99 -6.91 2.90 4.10
C ALA A 99 -7.03 3.72 2.80
N VAL A 100 -7.90 4.75 2.77
CA VAL A 100 -8.05 5.63 1.61
C VAL A 100 -6.77 6.39 1.32
N VAL A 101 -6.18 7.00 2.32
CA VAL A 101 -4.98 7.84 2.11
C VAL A 101 -3.77 7.01 1.74
N PHE A 102 -3.60 5.84 2.35
CA PHE A 102 -2.54 4.89 2.03
C PHE A 102 -2.66 4.39 0.58
N GLY A 103 -3.86 3.93 0.19
CA GLY A 103 -4.06 3.45 -1.17
C GLY A 103 -3.92 4.55 -2.23
N LEU A 104 -4.38 5.78 -1.96
CA LEU A 104 -4.17 6.91 -2.87
C LEU A 104 -2.69 7.27 -2.99
N TRP A 105 -1.97 7.32 -1.87
CA TRP A 105 -0.54 7.56 -1.84
C TRP A 105 0.20 6.56 -2.70
N ASP A 106 -0.06 5.27 -2.56
CA ASP A 106 0.60 4.20 -3.29
C ASP A 106 0.27 4.23 -4.81
N ILE A 107 -1.00 4.42 -5.17
CA ILE A 107 -1.40 4.57 -6.58
C ILE A 107 -0.69 5.76 -7.22
N PHE A 108 -0.76 6.94 -6.59
CA PHE A 108 -0.19 8.15 -7.16
C PHE A 108 1.33 8.17 -7.13
N PHE A 109 1.97 7.46 -6.21
CA PHE A 109 3.40 7.19 -6.27
C PHE A 109 3.82 6.59 -7.63
N TYR A 110 3.18 5.51 -8.08
CA TYR A 110 3.49 4.91 -9.38
C TYR A 110 3.08 5.80 -10.56
N VAL A 111 1.97 6.51 -10.46
CA VAL A 111 1.55 7.46 -11.49
C VAL A 111 2.63 8.54 -11.69
N PHE A 112 3.11 9.14 -10.61
CA PHE A 112 4.13 10.19 -10.68
C PHE A 112 5.50 9.66 -11.06
N LEU A 113 5.91 8.48 -10.60
CA LEU A 113 7.14 7.83 -11.09
C LEU A 113 7.10 7.62 -12.61
N LYS A 114 5.95 7.18 -13.13
CA LYS A 114 5.78 7.03 -14.57
C LYS A 114 5.93 8.35 -15.32
N LEU A 115 5.40 9.43 -14.77
CA LEU A 115 5.51 10.77 -15.36
C LEU A 115 6.91 11.37 -15.25
N MET A 116 7.61 11.16 -14.12
CA MET A 116 8.93 11.76 -13.84
C MET A 116 10.08 11.05 -14.54
N ILE A 117 10.11 9.71 -14.48
CA ILE A 117 11.25 8.89 -14.90
C ILE A 117 10.85 7.77 -15.86
N HIS A 118 9.62 7.78 -16.39
CA HIS A 118 9.08 6.77 -17.31
C HIS A 118 9.10 5.34 -16.77
N TRP A 119 9.18 5.17 -15.45
CA TRP A 119 9.16 3.89 -14.75
C TRP A 119 7.85 3.72 -13.92
N PRO A 120 7.25 2.53 -13.83
CA PRO A 120 7.65 1.26 -14.46
C PRO A 120 7.31 1.22 -15.96
N GLN A 121 8.05 0.44 -16.73
CA GLN A 121 7.73 0.22 -18.15
C GLN A 121 6.53 -0.71 -18.32
N SER A 122 6.33 -1.62 -17.36
CA SER A 122 5.21 -2.54 -17.29
C SER A 122 4.76 -2.71 -15.84
N LEU A 123 3.48 -2.93 -15.61
CA LEU A 123 2.94 -3.26 -14.28
C LEU A 123 3.47 -4.59 -13.71
N PHE A 124 4.08 -5.42 -14.54
CA PHE A 124 4.74 -6.67 -14.11
C PHE A 124 6.22 -6.49 -13.78
N ARG A 125 6.77 -5.26 -13.86
CA ARG A 125 8.12 -4.99 -13.36
C ARG A 125 8.18 -5.17 -11.85
N TRP A 126 9.28 -5.78 -11.40
CA TRP A 126 9.58 -5.97 -10.00
C TRP A 126 10.00 -4.65 -9.34
N ASP A 127 9.49 -4.42 -8.16
CA ASP A 127 9.82 -3.27 -7.32
C ASP A 127 10.19 -3.68 -5.91
N ILE A 128 10.87 -2.77 -5.20
CA ILE A 128 11.14 -2.82 -3.78
C ILE A 128 10.11 -1.89 -3.13
N LEU A 129 9.09 -2.48 -2.51
CA LEU A 129 7.96 -1.73 -1.95
C LEU A 129 8.32 -1.05 -0.63
N PHE A 130 9.03 -1.79 0.23
CA PHE A 130 9.53 -1.34 1.52
C PHE A 130 10.82 -2.06 1.87
N LEU A 131 11.66 -1.42 2.70
CA LEU A 131 12.87 -2.01 3.25
C LEU A 131 12.66 -2.51 4.70
N ILE A 132 11.59 -2.11 5.35
CA ILE A 132 11.32 -2.39 6.76
C ILE A 132 10.14 -3.35 6.96
N PRO A 133 10.26 -4.29 7.93
CA PRO A 133 11.47 -4.69 8.66
C PRO A 133 12.42 -5.56 7.82
N LEU A 134 11.95 -5.98 6.64
CA LEU A 134 12.64 -6.77 5.63
C LEU A 134 12.26 -6.21 4.26
N PRO A 135 13.07 -6.40 3.20
CA PRO A 135 12.69 -5.98 1.85
C PRO A 135 11.39 -6.66 1.38
N TRP A 136 10.40 -5.86 1.04
CA TRP A 136 9.16 -6.30 0.42
C TRP A 136 9.36 -6.15 -1.09
N VAL A 137 9.24 -7.25 -1.79
CA VAL A 137 9.48 -7.27 -3.23
C VAL A 137 8.30 -7.89 -3.96
N GLY A 138 7.94 -7.31 -5.09
CA GLY A 138 6.84 -7.82 -5.90
C GLY A 138 6.66 -7.05 -7.20
N PRO A 139 5.86 -7.59 -8.13
CA PRO A 139 5.48 -6.86 -9.34
C PRO A 139 4.58 -5.68 -8.99
N VAL A 140 4.78 -4.53 -9.63
CA VAL A 140 4.04 -3.27 -9.38
C VAL A 140 2.52 -3.45 -9.36
N ILE A 141 1.97 -4.37 -10.17
CA ILE A 141 0.53 -4.66 -10.18
C ILE A 141 0.01 -5.15 -8.83
N ALA A 142 0.83 -5.84 -8.02
CA ALA A 142 0.39 -6.40 -6.76
C ALA A 142 0.08 -5.32 -5.71
N PRO A 143 0.97 -4.36 -5.36
CA PRO A 143 0.63 -3.25 -4.48
C PRO A 143 -0.50 -2.39 -5.06
N MET A 144 -0.58 -2.19 -6.38
CA MET A 144 -1.68 -1.44 -7.02
C MET A 144 -3.05 -2.08 -6.78
N ILE A 145 -3.15 -3.44 -6.78
CA ILE A 145 -4.38 -4.15 -6.42
C ILE A 145 -4.73 -3.88 -4.95
N VAL A 146 -3.78 -4.04 -4.03
CA VAL A 146 -3.99 -3.75 -2.59
C VAL A 146 -4.45 -2.30 -2.40
N ALA A 147 -3.76 -1.35 -3.02
CA ALA A 147 -4.07 0.07 -2.92
C ALA A 147 -5.50 0.38 -3.41
N LEU A 148 -5.90 -0.19 -4.54
CA LEU A 148 -7.26 -0.04 -5.06
C LEU A 148 -8.30 -0.66 -4.11
N THR A 149 -8.03 -1.84 -3.56
CA THR A 149 -8.89 -2.49 -2.56
C THR A 149 -9.06 -1.59 -1.33
N LEU A 150 -7.97 -1.02 -0.81
CA LEU A 150 -7.98 -0.12 0.35
C LEU A 150 -8.78 1.16 0.07
N VAL A 151 -8.60 1.79 -1.10
CA VAL A 151 -9.36 2.99 -1.49
C VAL A 151 -10.85 2.69 -1.58
N VAL A 152 -11.23 1.64 -2.29
CA VAL A 152 -12.65 1.29 -2.50
C VAL A 152 -13.32 0.92 -1.18
N CYS A 153 -12.73 0.00 -0.41
CA CYS A 153 -13.28 -0.42 0.88
C CYS A 153 -13.31 0.73 1.90
N GLY A 154 -12.25 1.54 1.94
CA GLY A 154 -12.18 2.71 2.81
C GLY A 154 -13.25 3.77 2.48
N LEU A 155 -13.44 4.10 1.20
CA LEU A 155 -14.50 5.03 0.77
C LEU A 155 -15.91 4.50 1.07
N ILE A 156 -16.16 3.20 0.86
CA ILE A 156 -17.42 2.57 1.24
C ILE A 156 -17.64 2.69 2.75
N SER A 157 -16.64 2.36 3.55
CA SER A 157 -16.72 2.46 5.01
C SER A 157 -16.98 3.89 5.47
N LEU A 158 -16.30 4.90 4.91
CA LEU A 158 -16.53 6.31 5.23
C LEU A 158 -17.96 6.76 4.86
N ARG A 159 -18.48 6.34 3.71
CA ARG A 159 -19.88 6.63 3.30
C ARG A 159 -20.89 6.04 4.24
N LEU A 160 -20.57 4.91 4.87
CA LEU A 160 -21.42 4.26 5.88
C LEU A 160 -21.26 4.84 7.30
N GLY A 161 -20.44 5.88 7.46
CA GLY A 161 -20.18 6.53 8.75
C GLY A 161 -19.13 5.84 9.61
N GLY A 162 -18.28 5.02 8.99
CA GLY A 162 -17.33 4.14 9.67
C GLY A 162 -18.00 2.80 9.98
N MET A 163 -17.81 1.83 9.10
CA MET A 163 -18.47 0.53 9.21
C MET A 163 -18.01 -0.25 10.43
N PRO A 164 -18.87 -0.54 11.42
CA PRO A 164 -18.49 -1.30 12.59
C PRO A 164 -18.33 -2.77 12.25
N ALA A 165 -17.08 -3.21 12.09
CA ALA A 165 -16.76 -4.63 11.93
C ALA A 165 -16.73 -5.33 13.31
N ARG A 166 -17.21 -6.58 13.34
CA ARG A 166 -17.14 -7.46 14.51
C ARG A 166 -15.73 -8.07 14.63
N PRO A 167 -15.35 -8.59 15.80
CA PRO A 167 -14.05 -9.22 15.98
C PRO A 167 -13.67 -10.25 14.89
N PRO A 168 -14.54 -11.21 14.49
CA PRO A 168 -14.16 -12.15 13.43
C PRO A 168 -13.97 -11.50 12.06
N GLU A 169 -14.71 -10.43 11.73
CA GLU A 169 -14.56 -9.66 10.50
C GLU A 169 -13.21 -8.91 10.50
N TRP A 170 -12.85 -8.31 11.64
CA TRP A 170 -11.54 -7.70 11.84
C TRP A 170 -10.41 -8.73 11.76
N MET A 171 -10.58 -9.89 12.38
CA MET A 171 -9.59 -10.98 12.32
C MET A 171 -9.36 -11.44 10.88
N ALA A 172 -10.41 -11.58 10.08
CA ALA A 172 -10.29 -11.94 8.66
C ALA A 172 -9.55 -10.86 7.86
N MET A 173 -9.88 -9.56 8.06
CA MET A 173 -9.20 -8.47 7.37
C MET A 173 -7.70 -8.40 7.76
N ILE A 174 -7.38 -8.55 9.04
CA ILE A 174 -6.00 -8.53 9.54
C ILE A 174 -5.24 -9.77 9.03
N ALA A 175 -5.81 -10.97 9.16
CA ALA A 175 -5.18 -12.20 8.68
C ALA A 175 -4.92 -12.15 7.18
N GLY A 176 -5.91 -11.69 6.39
CA GLY A 176 -5.75 -11.47 4.95
C GLY A 176 -4.63 -10.49 4.63
N GLY A 177 -4.57 -9.35 5.32
CA GLY A 177 -3.49 -8.37 5.17
C GLY A 177 -2.11 -8.95 5.51
N LEU A 178 -2.00 -9.73 6.59
CA LEU A 178 -0.75 -10.40 6.96
C LEU A 178 -0.31 -11.44 5.92
N ILE A 179 -1.25 -12.17 5.31
CA ILE A 179 -0.96 -13.12 4.23
C ILE A 179 -0.48 -12.37 2.97
N VAL A 180 -1.09 -11.22 2.64
CA VAL A 180 -0.60 -10.34 1.55
C VAL A 180 0.82 -9.89 1.83
N ILE A 181 1.12 -9.39 3.03
CA ILE A 181 2.48 -9.00 3.44
C ILE A 181 3.45 -10.19 3.31
N LEU A 182 3.04 -11.37 3.78
CA LEU A 182 3.85 -12.58 3.64
C LEU A 182 4.20 -12.89 2.18
N SER A 183 3.28 -12.63 1.24
CA SER A 183 3.56 -12.84 -0.20
C SER A 183 4.67 -11.92 -0.72
N PHE A 184 4.76 -10.68 -0.22
CA PHE A 184 5.80 -9.72 -0.60
C PHE A 184 7.17 -10.02 0.03
N VAL A 185 7.20 -10.59 1.24
CA VAL A 185 8.46 -10.95 1.90
C VAL A 185 8.86 -12.41 1.65
N TRP A 186 8.09 -13.16 0.87
CA TRP A 186 8.29 -14.60 0.66
C TRP A 186 9.70 -14.95 0.18
N ASP A 187 10.24 -14.14 -0.73
CA ASP A 187 11.54 -14.38 -1.39
C ASP A 187 12.69 -13.54 -0.78
N PHE A 188 12.51 -12.96 0.41
CA PHE A 188 13.48 -12.00 0.96
C PHE A 188 14.89 -12.59 1.14
N ARG A 189 15.01 -13.88 1.49
CA ARG A 189 16.31 -14.53 1.69
C ARG A 189 17.11 -14.60 0.39
N ASN A 190 16.45 -14.96 -0.72
CA ASN A 190 17.07 -15.03 -2.03
C ASN A 190 17.47 -13.63 -2.51
N THR A 191 16.58 -12.65 -2.40
CA THR A 191 16.87 -11.28 -2.83
C THR A 191 17.95 -10.61 -2.00
N MET A 192 17.99 -10.85 -0.66
CA MET A 192 19.07 -10.37 0.21
C MET A 192 20.41 -11.03 -0.04
N ALA A 193 20.41 -12.26 -0.56
CA ALA A 193 21.64 -12.97 -0.99
C ALA A 193 22.13 -12.54 -2.41
N GLY A 194 21.54 -11.48 -2.98
CA GLY A 194 21.88 -11.01 -4.32
C GLY A 194 21.27 -11.83 -5.47
N GLY A 195 20.29 -12.68 -5.18
CA GLY A 195 19.55 -13.44 -6.17
C GLY A 195 18.53 -12.58 -6.95
N LEU A 196 18.17 -13.05 -8.13
CA LEU A 196 17.03 -12.49 -8.86
C LEU A 196 15.74 -12.98 -8.20
N PRO A 197 14.67 -12.14 -8.17
CA PRO A 197 13.40 -12.55 -7.61
C PRO A 197 12.86 -13.82 -8.29
N ASN A 198 12.47 -14.80 -7.47
CA ASN A 198 11.71 -15.94 -7.93
C ASN A 198 10.29 -15.52 -8.37
N PRO A 199 9.57 -16.31 -9.17
CA PRO A 199 8.21 -15.98 -9.56
C PRO A 199 7.35 -15.60 -8.34
N PHE A 200 6.60 -14.50 -8.45
CA PHE A 200 5.76 -13.98 -7.36
C PHE A 200 4.70 -15.00 -6.95
N ASN A 201 4.48 -15.14 -5.65
CA ASN A 201 3.54 -16.10 -5.09
C ASN A 201 2.09 -15.59 -5.20
N TRP A 202 1.56 -15.58 -6.42
CA TRP A 202 0.19 -15.15 -6.71
C TRP A 202 -0.89 -15.92 -5.94
N PRO A 203 -0.79 -17.25 -5.74
CA PRO A 203 -1.76 -18.00 -4.93
C PRO A 203 -1.84 -17.48 -3.49
N LEU A 204 -0.69 -17.23 -2.85
CA LEU A 204 -0.63 -16.69 -1.49
C LEU A 204 -1.20 -15.26 -1.44
N PHE A 205 -0.79 -14.40 -2.36
CA PHE A 205 -1.31 -13.03 -2.49
C PHE A 205 -2.83 -13.02 -2.66
N SER A 206 -3.35 -13.80 -3.61
CA SER A 206 -4.79 -13.86 -3.89
C SER A 206 -5.60 -14.42 -2.72
N ALA A 207 -5.06 -15.41 -2.00
CA ALA A 207 -5.71 -15.94 -0.80
C ALA A 207 -5.83 -14.85 0.27
N GLY A 208 -4.79 -14.05 0.49
CA GLY A 208 -4.80 -12.93 1.44
C GLY A 208 -5.83 -11.86 1.07
N GLU A 209 -5.84 -11.41 -0.18
CA GLU A 209 -6.81 -10.43 -0.70
C GLU A 209 -8.25 -10.95 -0.56
N VAL A 210 -8.52 -12.19 -0.95
CA VAL A 210 -9.87 -12.77 -0.85
C VAL A 210 -10.32 -12.85 0.62
N ILE A 211 -9.47 -13.30 1.54
CA ILE A 211 -9.81 -13.40 2.97
C ILE A 211 -10.13 -12.00 3.52
N ALA A 212 -9.32 -10.99 3.22
CA ALA A 212 -9.55 -9.62 3.67
C ALA A 212 -10.86 -9.06 3.10
N LEU A 213 -11.11 -9.24 1.81
CA LEU A 213 -12.34 -8.81 1.15
C LEU A 213 -13.58 -9.52 1.69
N LEU A 214 -13.52 -10.82 1.99
CA LEU A 214 -14.63 -11.56 2.61
C LEU A 214 -14.96 -11.01 4.00
N GLY A 215 -13.94 -10.69 4.81
CA GLY A 215 -14.14 -10.03 6.11
C GLY A 215 -14.84 -8.68 5.95
N PHE A 216 -14.40 -7.85 5.02
CA PHE A 216 -15.01 -6.55 4.72
C PHE A 216 -16.45 -6.69 4.21
N LEU A 217 -16.69 -7.57 3.23
CA LEU A 217 -18.01 -7.78 2.63
C LEU A 217 -19.01 -8.36 3.64
N SER A 218 -18.57 -9.23 4.55
CA SER A 218 -19.40 -9.73 5.65
C SER A 218 -19.93 -8.58 6.52
N ALA A 219 -19.02 -7.68 6.92
CA ALA A 219 -19.40 -6.50 7.71
C ALA A 219 -20.35 -5.57 6.94
N ALA A 220 -20.11 -5.32 5.66
CA ALA A 220 -20.92 -4.46 4.81
C ALA A 220 -22.34 -5.02 4.60
N ARG A 221 -22.47 -6.31 4.29
CA ARG A 221 -23.77 -6.98 4.12
C ARG A 221 -24.63 -6.94 5.39
N ARG A 222 -24.01 -7.17 6.53
CA ARG A 222 -24.69 -7.11 7.83
C ARG A 222 -25.32 -5.75 8.08
N LEU A 223 -24.63 -4.66 7.77
CA LEU A 223 -25.16 -3.30 7.91
C LEU A 223 -26.32 -3.00 6.97
N SER A 224 -26.25 -3.49 5.73
CA SER A 224 -27.32 -3.32 4.75
C SER A 224 -28.60 -4.03 5.20
N GLY A 225 -28.49 -5.23 5.77
CA GLY A 225 -29.62 -5.98 6.32
C GLY A 225 -30.31 -5.28 7.49
N VAL A 226 -29.52 -4.72 8.43
CA VAL A 226 -30.06 -3.98 9.58
C VAL A 226 -30.81 -2.71 9.14
N ARG A 227 -30.30 -1.98 8.14
CA ARG A 227 -30.99 -0.78 7.61
C ARG A 227 -32.31 -1.11 6.92
N GLN A 228 -32.45 -2.24 6.26
CA GLN A 228 -33.70 -2.65 5.62
C GLN A 228 -34.76 -3.08 6.64
N GLN A 229 -34.37 -3.70 7.76
CA GLN A 229 -35.30 -4.09 8.83
C GLN A 229 -35.73 -2.92 9.73
N GLY A 230 -34.98 -1.82 9.77
CA GLY A 230 -35.25 -0.64 10.59
C GLY A 230 -36.21 0.37 9.97
N TYR A 231 -36.78 0.12 8.79
CA TYR A 231 -37.83 0.96 8.20
C TYR A 231 -39.20 0.28 8.37
N PRO A 232 -39.93 0.50 9.49
CA PRO A 232 -41.33 0.07 9.59
C PRO A 232 -42.11 0.93 8.58
N GLY A 233 -42.64 0.25 7.58
CA GLY A 233 -43.41 0.88 6.52
C GLY A 233 -44.42 1.87 7.09
N SER A 234 -44.58 3.01 6.45
CA SER A 234 -45.61 4.00 6.62
C SER A 234 -46.94 3.30 6.88
N ARG A 235 -47.40 3.31 8.15
CA ARG A 235 -48.82 3.01 8.42
C ARG A 235 -49.61 4.05 7.65
N LYS A 236 -50.31 3.61 6.59
CA LYS A 236 -51.41 4.41 6.00
C LYS A 236 -52.33 4.85 7.14
N PRO A 237 -52.77 6.12 7.19
CA PRO A 237 -53.84 6.52 8.06
C PRO A 237 -55.06 5.64 7.76
N ARG A 238 -55.65 5.04 8.80
CA ARG A 238 -56.99 4.48 8.71
C ARG A 238 -57.93 5.66 8.65
N ASP A 239 -58.51 5.92 7.49
CA ASP A 239 -59.68 6.79 7.35
C ASP A 239 -60.80 6.16 8.18
N SER A 240 -61.26 6.91 9.16
CA SER A 240 -62.47 6.69 9.91
C SER A 240 -63.42 7.85 9.64
#